data_de33fc6ce64e953d3442d1b1c6606835
#
_entry.id   de33fc6ce64e953d3442d1b1c6606835
#
_cell.length_a   1.000
_cell.length_b   1.000
_cell.length_c   1.000
_cell.angle_alpha   90.00
_cell.angle_beta   90.00
_cell.angle_gamma   90.00
#
_symmetry.space_group_name_H-M   'P 1'
#
loop_
_entity.id
_entity.type
_entity.pdbx_description
1 polymer ?
#
loop_
_entity_poly.entity_id
_entity_poly.type
_entity_poly.pdbx_seq_one_letter_code
_entity_poly.pdbx_strand_id
1 'polypeptide(L)'
;MTELAKLNEAGSRVVVATNQSGLGRGLFDVATLNDVHKKMHKLLASVGARVDAVFFCPHTLSDGCECRKPLPGLITRIGERFGAQLSKVPVAGNTVRHMQAAYAAGGQPHLLLVGKSAQYTRDNLPPDLPPNTTVHSDLHAFTDYVLNPSKV
;
A
#
# COMPACT_ATOMS: atom_id res chain seq x y z
N MET A 1 9.98 9.11 -2.69
CA MET A 1 9.51 10.19 -1.78
C MET A 1 8.99 11.40 -2.53
N THR A 2 9.65 11.81 -3.61
CA THR A 2 9.17 12.92 -4.47
C THR A 2 7.77 12.64 -5.02
N GLU A 3 7.46 11.38 -5.34
CA GLU A 3 6.15 10.98 -5.84
C GLU A 3 5.06 11.16 -4.79
N LEU A 4 5.36 10.89 -3.52
CA LEU A 4 4.40 11.13 -2.44
C LEU A 4 4.13 12.61 -2.25
N ALA A 5 5.16 13.46 -2.41
CA ALA A 5 4.99 14.91 -2.35
C ALA A 5 4.01 15.40 -3.44
N LYS A 6 4.12 14.88 -4.66
CA LYS A 6 3.19 15.21 -5.75
C LYS A 6 1.75 14.84 -5.41
N LEU A 7 1.53 13.66 -4.83
CA LEU A 7 0.20 13.23 -4.41
C LEU A 7 -0.35 14.14 -3.30
N ASN A 8 0.48 14.51 -2.32
CA ASN A 8 0.07 15.40 -1.24
C ASN A 8 -0.30 16.78 -1.78
N GLU A 9 0.49 17.34 -2.68
CA GLU A 9 0.23 18.65 -3.28
C GLU A 9 -1.08 18.66 -4.06
N ALA A 10 -1.47 17.54 -4.66
CA ALA A 10 -2.74 17.39 -5.37
C ALA A 10 -3.93 17.16 -4.43
N GLY A 11 -3.72 17.18 -3.11
CA GLY A 11 -4.76 17.00 -2.11
C GLY A 11 -5.06 15.54 -1.75
N SER A 12 -4.27 14.60 -2.25
CA SER A 12 -4.47 13.18 -1.91
C SER A 12 -3.97 12.88 -0.51
N ARG A 13 -4.74 12.09 0.23
CA ARG A 13 -4.28 11.50 1.49
C ARG A 13 -3.49 10.24 1.17
N VAL A 14 -2.34 10.08 1.82
CA VAL A 14 -1.47 8.92 1.62
C VAL A 14 -1.46 8.10 2.91
N VAL A 15 -1.80 6.83 2.80
CA VAL A 15 -1.86 5.90 3.92
C VAL A 15 -1.01 4.69 3.60
N VAL A 16 -0.19 4.25 4.55
CA VAL A 16 0.62 3.05 4.42
C VAL A 16 -0.07 1.89 5.11
N ALA A 17 -0.21 0.77 4.40
CA ALA A 17 -0.74 -0.48 4.94
C ALA A 17 0.35 -1.56 4.85
N THR A 18 0.75 -2.11 5.99
CA THR A 18 1.88 -3.03 6.03
C THR A 18 1.65 -4.18 7.00
N ASN A 19 2.22 -5.35 6.69
CA ASN A 19 2.28 -6.48 7.61
C ASN A 19 3.53 -6.37 8.47
N GLN A 20 3.38 -6.55 9.79
CA GLN A 20 4.47 -6.47 10.75
C GLN A 20 4.50 -7.73 11.63
N SER A 21 4.65 -8.88 10.99
CA SER A 21 4.67 -10.17 11.70
C SER A 21 5.79 -10.28 12.74
N GLY A 22 6.84 -9.46 12.61
CA GLY A 22 7.91 -9.38 13.61
C GLY A 22 7.41 -9.00 14.99
N LEU A 23 6.36 -8.16 15.10
CA LEU A 23 5.72 -7.86 16.38
C LEU A 23 5.09 -9.11 16.99
N GLY A 24 4.29 -9.84 16.19
CA GLY A 24 3.62 -11.05 16.65
C GLY A 24 4.58 -12.17 17.03
N ARG A 25 5.78 -12.21 16.42
CA ARG A 25 6.81 -13.18 16.74
C ARG A 25 7.77 -12.73 17.84
N GLY A 26 7.55 -11.52 18.39
CA GLY A 26 8.40 -10.99 19.45
C GLY A 26 9.80 -10.56 18.99
N LEU A 27 10.02 -10.36 17.70
CA LEU A 27 11.33 -9.96 17.17
C LEU A 27 11.66 -8.50 17.47
N PHE A 28 10.62 -7.66 17.62
CA PHE A 28 10.76 -6.27 18.06
C PHE A 28 9.44 -5.84 18.70
N ASP A 29 9.46 -4.73 19.41
CA ASP A 29 8.27 -4.23 20.12
C ASP A 29 7.63 -3.02 19.40
N VAL A 30 6.49 -2.56 19.92
CA VAL A 30 5.76 -1.43 19.36
C VAL A 30 6.58 -0.14 19.46
N ALA A 31 7.39 0.04 20.50
CA ALA A 31 8.24 1.21 20.64
C ALA A 31 9.26 1.29 19.52
N THR A 32 9.89 0.16 19.17
CA THR A 32 10.83 0.08 18.04
C THR A 32 10.13 0.40 16.72
N LEU A 33 8.93 -0.12 16.49
CA LEU A 33 8.15 0.17 15.30
C LEU A 33 7.81 1.66 15.21
N ASN A 34 7.42 2.27 16.32
CA ASN A 34 7.13 3.71 16.37
C ASN A 34 8.35 4.54 16.03
N ASP A 35 9.56 4.14 16.47
CA ASP A 35 10.80 4.84 16.12
C ASP A 35 11.09 4.77 14.62
N VAL A 36 10.84 3.62 14.01
CA VAL A 36 10.97 3.46 12.55
C VAL A 36 9.98 4.39 11.81
N HIS A 37 8.73 4.46 12.27
CA HIS A 37 7.73 5.35 11.69
C HIS A 37 8.11 6.83 11.85
N LYS A 38 8.64 7.23 13.01
CA LYS A 38 9.12 8.59 13.22
C LYS A 38 10.21 8.96 12.25
N LYS A 39 11.17 8.06 12.03
CA LYS A 39 12.26 8.28 11.07
C LYS A 39 11.72 8.44 9.67
N MET A 40 10.76 7.62 9.28
CA MET A 40 10.10 7.72 7.98
C MET A 40 9.43 9.09 7.80
N HIS A 41 8.63 9.53 8.79
CA HIS A 41 7.97 10.84 8.74
C HIS A 41 8.98 11.98 8.61
N LYS A 42 10.09 11.91 9.34
CA LYS A 42 11.12 12.93 9.27
C LYS A 42 11.78 12.99 7.90
N LEU A 43 12.08 11.84 7.30
CA LEU A 43 12.68 11.78 5.96
C LEU A 43 11.71 12.30 4.90
N LEU A 44 10.44 11.96 5.02
CA LEU A 44 9.41 12.45 4.09
C LEU A 44 9.26 13.97 4.19
N ALA A 45 9.24 14.51 5.40
CA ALA A 45 9.12 15.94 5.61
C ALA A 45 10.28 16.73 4.97
N SER A 46 11.48 16.13 4.94
CA SER A 46 12.65 16.78 4.31
C SER A 46 12.50 17.01 2.80
N VAL A 47 11.59 16.30 2.12
CA VAL A 47 11.30 16.46 0.69
C VAL A 47 9.89 17.00 0.45
N GLY A 48 9.23 17.54 1.49
CA GLY A 48 7.90 18.12 1.38
C GLY A 48 6.77 17.10 1.25
N ALA A 49 7.00 15.86 1.65
CA ALA A 49 6.00 14.80 1.60
C ALA A 49 5.52 14.42 3.00
N ARG A 50 4.34 13.80 3.06
CA ARG A 50 3.81 13.26 4.31
C ARG A 50 3.02 12.00 4.05
N VAL A 51 2.92 11.16 5.08
CA VAL A 51 2.00 10.03 5.15
C VAL A 51 0.97 10.35 6.24
N ASP A 52 -0.31 10.30 5.90
CA ASP A 52 -1.38 10.72 6.80
C ASP A 52 -1.62 9.72 7.93
N ALA A 53 -1.37 8.44 7.68
CA ALA A 53 -1.48 7.39 8.69
C ALA A 53 -0.73 6.13 8.26
N VAL A 54 -0.34 5.32 9.22
CA VAL A 54 0.23 3.99 9.00
C VAL A 54 -0.65 2.98 9.73
N PHE A 55 -1.20 2.03 8.97
CA PHE A 55 -1.94 0.90 9.51
C PHE A 55 -1.09 -0.35 9.35
N PHE A 56 -1.05 -1.19 10.36
CA PHE A 56 -0.22 -2.40 10.30
C PHE A 56 -0.94 -3.60 10.91
N CYS A 57 -0.55 -4.78 10.44
CA CYS A 57 -1.00 -6.05 11.00
C CYS A 57 0.18 -6.67 11.74
N PRO A 58 0.16 -6.71 13.09
CA PRO A 58 1.26 -7.24 13.88
C PRO A 58 1.24 -8.76 14.01
N HIS A 59 0.20 -9.42 13.52
CA HIS A 59 -0.03 -10.84 13.76
C HIS A 59 0.78 -11.71 12.81
N THR A 60 1.06 -12.93 13.26
CA THR A 60 1.63 -13.98 12.42
C THR A 60 0.52 -14.73 11.68
N LEU A 61 0.90 -15.59 10.74
CA LEU A 61 -0.08 -16.43 10.03
C LEU A 61 -0.88 -17.33 10.99
N SER A 62 -0.26 -17.77 12.09
CA SER A 62 -0.91 -18.63 13.07
C SER A 62 -1.91 -17.91 13.97
N ASP A 63 -1.90 -16.58 13.98
CA ASP A 63 -2.82 -15.79 14.82
C ASP A 63 -4.24 -15.70 14.27
N GLY A 64 -4.45 -16.09 13.00
CA GLY A 64 -5.79 -16.14 12.41
C GLY A 64 -6.50 -14.79 12.26
N CYS A 65 -5.77 -13.68 12.19
CA CYS A 65 -6.35 -12.35 12.05
C CYS A 65 -6.91 -12.11 10.64
N GLU A 66 -7.80 -11.13 10.51
CA GLU A 66 -8.37 -10.71 9.23
C GLU A 66 -7.57 -9.58 8.57
N CYS A 67 -6.64 -8.95 9.28
CA CYS A 67 -5.88 -7.80 8.77
C CYS A 67 -4.65 -8.19 7.96
N ARG A 68 -4.23 -9.46 7.99
CA ARG A 68 -3.04 -9.92 7.27
C ARG A 68 -3.36 -10.21 5.81
N LYS A 69 -2.59 -9.62 4.89
CA LYS A 69 -2.72 -9.89 3.45
C LYS A 69 -2.56 -11.38 3.16
N PRO A 70 -3.35 -11.97 2.29
CA PRO A 70 -4.25 -11.37 1.31
C PRO A 70 -5.65 -11.02 1.83
N LEU A 71 -5.89 -11.11 3.14
CA LEU A 71 -7.20 -10.77 3.70
C LEU A 71 -7.43 -9.25 3.69
N PRO A 72 -8.68 -8.80 3.54
CA PRO A 72 -8.96 -7.38 3.30
C PRO A 72 -9.04 -6.52 4.56
N GLY A 73 -8.94 -7.09 5.76
CA GLY A 73 -9.25 -6.40 7.01
C GLY A 73 -8.52 -5.09 7.23
N LEU A 74 -7.22 -5.04 6.89
CA LEU A 74 -6.43 -3.84 7.07
C LEU A 74 -6.90 -2.70 6.17
N ILE A 75 -7.15 -2.98 4.90
CA ILE A 75 -7.62 -1.98 3.93
C ILE A 75 -9.06 -1.55 4.25
N THR A 76 -9.89 -2.48 4.68
CA THR A 76 -11.25 -2.19 5.14
C THR A 76 -11.24 -1.18 6.30
N ARG A 77 -10.35 -1.37 7.28
CA ARG A 77 -10.20 -0.45 8.41
C ARG A 77 -9.77 0.94 7.97
N ILE A 78 -8.89 1.02 6.97
CA ILE A 78 -8.47 2.31 6.42
C ILE A 78 -9.66 3.03 5.80
N GLY A 79 -10.48 2.34 5.03
CA GLY A 79 -11.69 2.90 4.44
C GLY A 79 -12.64 3.44 5.51
N GLU A 80 -12.87 2.70 6.56
CA GLU A 80 -13.73 3.12 7.69
C GLU A 80 -13.15 4.34 8.40
N ARG A 81 -11.85 4.34 8.67
CA ARG A 81 -11.18 5.42 9.41
C ARG A 81 -11.27 6.76 8.70
N PHE A 82 -11.18 6.77 7.38
CA PHE A 82 -11.18 7.99 6.57
C PHE A 82 -12.52 8.27 5.89
N GLY A 83 -13.53 7.42 6.11
CA GLY A 83 -14.82 7.57 5.45
C GLY A 83 -14.73 7.47 3.93
N ALA A 84 -13.80 6.69 3.42
CA ALA A 84 -13.52 6.61 1.99
C ALA A 84 -14.38 5.55 1.30
N GLN A 85 -14.81 5.85 0.07
CA GLN A 85 -15.41 4.85 -0.81
C GLN A 85 -14.28 4.06 -1.46
N LEU A 86 -14.04 2.84 -1.00
CA LEU A 86 -12.90 2.03 -1.45
C LEU A 86 -12.91 1.78 -2.96
N SER A 87 -14.08 1.73 -3.60
CA SER A 87 -14.18 1.59 -5.05
C SER A 87 -13.47 2.72 -5.83
N LYS A 88 -13.22 3.85 -5.18
CA LYS A 88 -12.52 5.00 -5.76
C LYS A 88 -11.09 5.16 -5.24
N VAL A 89 -10.61 4.22 -4.43
CA VAL A 89 -9.30 4.31 -3.78
C VAL A 89 -8.29 3.45 -4.51
N PRO A 90 -7.25 4.07 -5.11
CA PRO A 90 -6.13 3.31 -5.66
C PRO A 90 -5.30 2.70 -4.53
N VAL A 91 -5.01 1.41 -4.65
CA VAL A 91 -4.17 0.69 -3.69
C VAL A 91 -2.95 0.15 -4.43
N ALA A 92 -1.81 0.77 -4.20
CA ALA A 92 -0.57 0.42 -4.87
C ALA A 92 0.26 -0.55 -4.03
N GLY A 93 0.88 -1.51 -4.68
CA GLY A 93 1.77 -2.45 -4.02
C GLY A 93 2.54 -3.27 -5.02
N ASN A 94 3.49 -4.08 -4.53
CA ASN A 94 4.37 -4.88 -5.37
C ASN A 94 4.26 -6.37 -5.12
N THR A 95 3.16 -6.84 -4.53
CA THR A 95 2.92 -8.27 -4.33
C THR A 95 1.50 -8.64 -4.73
N VAL A 96 1.31 -9.90 -5.14
CA VAL A 96 -0.01 -10.44 -5.46
C VAL A 96 -0.92 -10.40 -4.24
N ARG A 97 -0.40 -10.72 -3.06
CA ARG A 97 -1.18 -10.71 -1.81
C ARG A 97 -1.76 -9.32 -1.52
N HIS A 98 -0.98 -8.27 -1.75
CA HIS A 98 -1.45 -6.91 -1.57
C HIS A 98 -2.61 -6.59 -2.54
N MET A 99 -2.46 -7.03 -3.79
CA MET A 99 -3.49 -6.84 -4.81
C MET A 99 -4.77 -7.61 -4.47
N GLN A 100 -4.63 -8.84 -3.99
CA GLN A 100 -5.76 -9.66 -3.55
C GLN A 100 -6.50 -9.00 -2.38
N ALA A 101 -5.77 -8.46 -1.41
CA ALA A 101 -6.36 -7.73 -0.27
C ALA A 101 -7.11 -6.48 -0.75
N ALA A 102 -6.54 -5.73 -1.66
CA ALA A 102 -7.17 -4.54 -2.23
C ALA A 102 -8.49 -4.89 -2.94
N TYR A 103 -8.46 -5.92 -3.78
CA TYR A 103 -9.64 -6.37 -4.50
C TYR A 103 -10.73 -6.87 -3.56
N ALA A 104 -10.37 -7.68 -2.56
CA ALA A 104 -11.31 -8.22 -1.59
C ALA A 104 -11.97 -7.12 -0.74
N ALA A 105 -11.26 -6.02 -0.49
CA ALA A 105 -11.79 -4.86 0.22
C ALA A 105 -12.63 -3.94 -0.66
N GLY A 106 -12.65 -4.16 -1.96
CA GLY A 106 -13.37 -3.31 -2.91
C GLY A 106 -12.57 -2.13 -3.44
N GLY A 107 -11.26 -2.06 -3.16
CA GLY A 107 -10.37 -1.02 -3.68
C GLY A 107 -9.89 -1.30 -5.09
N GLN A 108 -9.15 -0.36 -5.66
CA GLN A 108 -8.58 -0.48 -7.00
C GLN A 108 -7.14 -1.01 -6.92
N PRO A 109 -6.86 -2.26 -7.32
CA PRO A 109 -5.50 -2.78 -7.23
C PRO A 109 -4.60 -2.23 -8.34
N HIS A 110 -3.42 -1.75 -7.94
CA HIS A 110 -2.38 -1.26 -8.84
C HIS A 110 -1.07 -1.94 -8.52
N LEU A 111 -0.58 -2.79 -9.42
CA LEU A 111 0.67 -3.53 -9.22
C LEU A 111 1.84 -2.73 -9.75
N LEU A 112 2.85 -2.52 -8.91
CA LEU A 112 4.10 -1.89 -9.29
C LEU A 112 5.15 -2.99 -9.55
N LEU A 113 5.78 -2.95 -10.73
CA LEU A 113 6.78 -3.94 -11.13
C LEU A 113 8.17 -3.60 -10.58
N VAL A 114 8.22 -3.48 -9.25
CA VAL A 114 9.44 -3.14 -8.50
C VAL A 114 9.62 -4.13 -7.34
N GLY A 115 10.80 -4.15 -6.74
CA GLY A 115 11.07 -5.02 -5.59
C GLY A 115 10.76 -6.47 -5.89
N LYS A 116 9.84 -7.06 -5.14
CA LYS A 116 9.45 -8.47 -5.29
C LYS A 116 8.82 -8.80 -6.64
N SER A 117 8.30 -7.81 -7.36
CA SER A 117 7.69 -8.00 -8.67
C SER A 117 8.55 -7.48 -9.82
N ALA A 118 9.81 -7.13 -9.56
CA ALA A 118 10.72 -6.58 -10.58
C ALA A 118 11.01 -7.56 -11.72
N GLN A 119 10.90 -8.88 -11.48
CA GLN A 119 11.13 -9.89 -12.51
C GLN A 119 9.97 -10.02 -13.51
N TYR A 120 8.81 -9.47 -13.20
CA TYR A 120 7.64 -9.54 -14.09
C TYR A 120 7.61 -8.40 -15.09
N THR A 121 6.93 -8.64 -16.21
CA THR A 121 6.68 -7.64 -17.25
C THR A 121 5.19 -7.59 -17.54
N ARG A 122 4.73 -6.60 -18.30
CA ARG A 122 3.32 -6.50 -18.69
C ARG A 122 2.83 -7.72 -19.48
N ASP A 123 3.74 -8.39 -20.21
CA ASP A 123 3.43 -9.57 -21.00
C ASP A 123 3.60 -10.88 -20.21
N ASN A 124 4.20 -10.81 -19.03
CA ASN A 124 4.45 -11.97 -18.18
C ASN A 124 4.19 -11.59 -16.72
N LEU A 125 2.93 -11.49 -16.37
CA LEU A 125 2.48 -11.10 -15.04
C LEU A 125 2.44 -12.29 -14.09
N PRO A 126 2.53 -12.05 -12.75
CA PRO A 126 2.39 -13.13 -11.79
C PRO A 126 1.02 -13.79 -11.88
N PRO A 127 0.90 -15.09 -11.57
CA PRO A 127 -0.38 -15.76 -11.49
C PRO A 127 -1.22 -15.22 -10.31
N ASP A 128 -2.51 -15.46 -10.36
CA ASP A 128 -3.45 -15.14 -9.29
C ASP A 128 -3.67 -13.64 -9.02
N LEU A 129 -3.32 -12.78 -9.97
CA LEU A 129 -3.68 -11.36 -9.88
C LEU A 129 -5.20 -11.22 -9.99
N PRO A 130 -5.80 -10.35 -9.15
CA PRO A 130 -7.23 -10.06 -9.27
C PRO A 130 -7.58 -9.46 -10.64
N PRO A 131 -8.83 -9.62 -11.08
CA PRO A 131 -9.29 -8.94 -12.30
C PRO A 131 -9.22 -7.42 -12.10
N ASN A 132 -9.03 -6.70 -13.20
CA ASN A 132 -8.95 -5.24 -13.22
C ASN A 132 -7.74 -4.65 -12.48
N THR A 133 -6.69 -5.46 -12.23
CA THR A 133 -5.44 -4.92 -11.69
C THR A 133 -4.74 -4.10 -12.77
N THR A 134 -4.45 -2.83 -12.46
CA THR A 134 -3.67 -1.97 -13.32
C THR A 134 -2.19 -2.16 -13.01
N VAL A 135 -1.35 -2.23 -14.04
CA VAL A 135 0.07 -2.51 -13.88
C VAL A 135 0.90 -1.28 -14.24
N HIS A 136 1.86 -0.95 -13.39
CA HIS A 136 2.76 0.19 -13.58
C HIS A 136 4.21 -0.25 -13.44
N SER A 137 5.10 0.38 -14.21
CA SER A 137 6.53 0.06 -14.14
C SER A 137 7.16 0.46 -12.80
N ASP A 138 6.69 1.55 -12.20
CA ASP A 138 7.22 2.05 -10.92
C ASP A 138 6.23 3.01 -10.26
N LEU A 139 6.62 3.58 -9.13
CA LEU A 139 5.80 4.53 -8.39
C LEU A 139 5.55 5.82 -9.18
N HIS A 140 6.53 6.26 -9.97
CA HIS A 140 6.37 7.46 -10.81
C HIS A 140 5.23 7.27 -11.82
N ALA A 141 5.20 6.14 -12.52
CA ALA A 141 4.15 5.82 -13.49
C ALA A 141 2.78 5.74 -12.82
N PHE A 142 2.72 5.16 -11.61
CA PHE A 142 1.49 5.09 -10.83
C PHE A 142 1.01 6.51 -10.45
N THR A 143 1.91 7.37 -9.99
CA THR A 143 1.56 8.74 -9.60
C THR A 143 1.02 9.52 -10.79
N ASP A 144 1.66 9.40 -11.95
CA ASP A 144 1.17 10.03 -13.18
C ASP A 144 -0.24 9.54 -13.54
N TYR A 145 -0.49 8.24 -13.40
CA TYR A 145 -1.81 7.67 -13.66
C TYR A 145 -2.87 8.28 -12.74
N VAL A 146 -2.58 8.37 -11.45
CA VAL A 146 -3.52 8.90 -10.45
C VAL A 146 -3.82 10.39 -10.69
N LEU A 147 -2.79 11.17 -11.01
CA LEU A 147 -2.93 12.61 -11.21
C LEU A 147 -3.46 12.98 -12.59
N ASN A 148 -3.25 12.13 -13.59
CA ASN A 148 -3.64 12.39 -14.97
C ASN A 148 -4.31 11.18 -15.62
N PRO A 149 -5.46 10.70 -15.09
CA PRO A 149 -6.08 9.47 -15.56
C PRO A 149 -6.52 9.51 -17.02
N SER A 150 -6.77 10.70 -17.57
CA SER A 150 -7.18 10.88 -18.95
C SER A 150 -6.05 10.64 -19.98
N LYS A 151 -4.81 10.51 -19.53
CA LYS A 151 -3.64 10.26 -20.41
C LYS A 151 -3.36 8.79 -20.63
N VAL A 152 -4.15 7.90 -20.05
CA VAL A 152 -3.89 6.46 -20.10
C VAL A 152 -4.83 5.75 -21.05
#